data_8484d2b199a0a1046648b3e338bced7c
#
_entry.id   8484d2b199a0a1046648b3e338bced7c
#
_cell.length_a   1.000
_cell.length_b   1.000
_cell.length_c   1.000
_cell.angle_alpha   90.00
_cell.angle_beta   90.00
_cell.angle_gamma   90.00
#
_symmetry.space_group_name_H-M   'P 1'
#
loop_
_entity.id
_entity.type
_entity.pdbx_description
1 polymer ?
#
loop_
_entity_poly.entity_id
_entity_poly.type
_entity_poly.pdbx_seq_one_letter_code
_entity_poly.pdbx_strand_id
1 'polypeptide(L)'
;MTRRNLLKLFGVSAGAFGVGSHIRGGASRPLAYDYVIVGAGSAGCTLAARLLADSRASVLLIEAGGSNNRPDVRDFTRSESLTAPGATTDWPFESEPQPALLGRRQSFACGRLEGGSSSVNGMVWVRGNPADYDGWAAGGCPGWEYHSVLPSLAALTGPIRPSSELPRRNALSHVAVEAAVDAGYPFNADYNGKSQFGVAYTQLNVVDGIRQDAFSTFVAPYLTDPRLTVMTDALVTRLEFDRGKTIERVVIDAGGHEIAVTANREVIVSAGSINTAHLLQLSGIGAAADLEPLGIAVVEDLPGVGQNLHDHLISVVSKRLRTPEPPSHVTAMDVNVFTGKGRVPGAPRFQFQVYYTRSARVPYPPESLPIGVMNLHPTSRGYVRLRSADPRMPPIIQPNFLQTSEDFDTALEGYELARELMNAKALRDRVVDDGAVPPADLRTKQQVVAAMRTYSESNYHAVGTCRMGTDALAVVDPQLRVRGVTGLRLASAAIMPAITSGNTNAPSMMIGDRCGRLILGHG
;
A
#
# COMPACT_ATOMS: atom_id res chain seq x y z
N MET A 1 -11.06 -20.77 -10.30
CA MET A 1 -12.48 -21.21 -10.15
C MET A 1 -13.31 -20.52 -11.20
N THR A 2 -14.19 -21.22 -11.90
CA THR A 2 -15.08 -20.60 -12.88
C THR A 2 -16.32 -20.04 -12.16
N ARG A 3 -16.97 -19.00 -12.73
CA ARG A 3 -18.27 -18.44 -12.29
C ARG A 3 -19.26 -19.52 -11.81
N ARG A 4 -19.20 -20.71 -12.40
CA ARG A 4 -20.03 -21.88 -12.09
C ARG A 4 -19.87 -22.44 -10.67
N ASN A 5 -18.70 -22.28 -10.05
CA ASN A 5 -18.43 -22.81 -8.72
C ASN A 5 -18.86 -21.84 -7.60
N LEU A 6 -18.80 -20.53 -7.87
CA LEU A 6 -19.32 -19.51 -6.94
C LEU A 6 -20.84 -19.62 -6.80
N LEU A 7 -21.53 -19.89 -7.93
CA LEU A 7 -22.99 -20.05 -7.98
C LEU A 7 -23.50 -21.30 -7.24
N LYS A 8 -22.68 -22.35 -7.13
CA LYS A 8 -23.05 -23.56 -6.37
C LYS A 8 -23.04 -23.34 -4.86
N LEU A 9 -22.21 -22.43 -4.36
CA LEU A 9 -22.15 -22.07 -2.93
C LEU A 9 -23.41 -21.32 -2.47
N PHE A 10 -24.08 -20.59 -3.37
CA PHE A 10 -25.28 -19.81 -3.06
C PHE A 10 -26.61 -20.50 -3.40
N GLY A 11 -26.58 -21.79 -3.77
CA GLY A 11 -27.79 -22.54 -4.13
C GLY A 11 -28.47 -22.06 -5.43
N VAL A 12 -27.79 -21.32 -6.28
CA VAL A 12 -28.28 -20.81 -7.56
C VAL A 12 -27.81 -21.73 -8.69
N SER A 13 -28.73 -22.36 -9.42
CA SER A 13 -28.38 -23.21 -10.56
C SER A 13 -27.78 -22.39 -11.70
N ALA A 14 -26.80 -22.95 -12.42
CA ALA A 14 -26.00 -22.33 -13.48
C ALA A 14 -26.79 -21.84 -14.75
N GLY A 15 -28.08 -21.69 -14.67
CA GLY A 15 -28.95 -21.29 -15.78
C GLY A 15 -29.46 -19.85 -15.77
N ALA A 16 -29.08 -19.00 -14.78
CA ALA A 16 -29.77 -17.73 -14.54
C ALA A 16 -28.86 -16.50 -14.53
N PHE A 17 -27.94 -16.34 -15.50
CA PHE A 17 -27.29 -15.08 -15.79
C PHE A 17 -27.37 -14.71 -17.28
N GLY A 18 -28.61 -14.68 -17.76
CA GLY A 18 -29.04 -13.84 -18.85
C GLY A 18 -29.64 -12.56 -18.22
N VAL A 19 -29.41 -11.41 -18.82
CA VAL A 19 -30.03 -10.14 -18.44
C VAL A 19 -31.49 -10.37 -18.02
N GLY A 20 -31.81 -10.26 -16.70
CA GLY A 20 -33.19 -10.26 -16.25
C GLY A 20 -33.64 -11.33 -15.23
N SER A 21 -32.82 -11.82 -14.30
CA SER A 21 -33.30 -12.70 -13.24
C SER A 21 -33.65 -11.92 -11.97
N HIS A 22 -34.96 -11.76 -11.74
CA HIS A 22 -35.54 -11.31 -10.48
C HIS A 22 -35.30 -12.36 -9.38
N ILE A 23 -34.56 -12.03 -8.33
CA ILE A 23 -34.64 -12.76 -7.07
C ILE A 23 -35.99 -12.41 -6.45
N ARG A 24 -36.99 -13.31 -6.59
CA ARG A 24 -38.26 -13.15 -5.88
C ARG A 24 -38.05 -13.47 -4.41
N GLY A 25 -38.37 -12.48 -3.56
CA GLY A 25 -38.15 -12.51 -2.13
C GLY A 25 -38.96 -13.60 -1.40
N GLY A 26 -38.22 -14.41 -0.69
CA GLY A 26 -38.54 -14.80 0.66
C GLY A 26 -37.56 -14.05 1.53
N ALA A 27 -37.93 -13.62 2.73
CA ALA A 27 -37.01 -12.98 3.67
C ALA A 27 -35.82 -13.93 3.90
N SER A 28 -34.76 -13.78 3.10
CA SER A 28 -33.53 -14.56 3.24
C SER A 28 -32.89 -14.11 4.55
N ARG A 29 -32.62 -15.08 5.44
CA ARG A 29 -31.74 -14.82 6.58
C ARG A 29 -30.51 -14.09 6.05
N PRO A 30 -30.07 -12.98 6.69
CA PRO A 30 -28.85 -12.31 6.28
C PRO A 30 -27.71 -13.34 6.28
N LEU A 31 -26.85 -13.27 5.25
CA LEU A 31 -25.65 -14.09 5.19
C LEU A 31 -24.79 -13.74 6.41
N ALA A 32 -24.55 -14.71 7.29
CA ALA A 32 -23.84 -14.50 8.55
C ALA A 32 -22.55 -15.32 8.58
N TYR A 33 -21.45 -14.66 8.97
CA TYR A 33 -20.13 -15.26 9.15
C TYR A 33 -19.59 -14.90 10.53
N ASP A 34 -18.62 -15.64 11.03
CA ASP A 34 -17.95 -15.25 12.27
C ASP A 34 -17.18 -13.94 12.08
N TYR A 35 -16.43 -13.85 10.98
CA TYR A 35 -15.68 -12.64 10.62
C TYR A 35 -15.99 -12.20 9.20
N VAL A 36 -16.17 -10.90 9.01
CA VAL A 36 -16.30 -10.26 7.70
C VAL A 36 -15.10 -9.34 7.49
N ILE A 37 -14.29 -9.63 6.48
CA ILE A 37 -13.09 -8.86 6.13
C ILE A 37 -13.38 -8.07 4.87
N VAL A 38 -13.28 -6.74 4.95
CA VAL A 38 -13.52 -5.80 3.84
C VAL A 38 -12.20 -5.42 3.21
N GLY A 39 -11.94 -5.91 2.01
CA GLY A 39 -10.71 -5.73 1.23
C GLY A 39 -9.81 -6.96 1.24
N ALA A 40 -9.64 -7.60 0.08
CA ALA A 40 -8.73 -8.72 -0.14
C ALA A 40 -7.34 -8.26 -0.58
N GLY A 41 -6.84 -7.17 0.01
CA GLY A 41 -5.50 -6.64 -0.20
C GLY A 41 -4.43 -7.33 0.68
N SER A 42 -3.25 -6.73 0.76
CA SER A 42 -2.08 -7.26 1.50
C SER A 42 -2.42 -7.68 2.93
N ALA A 43 -3.11 -6.82 3.69
CA ALA A 43 -3.47 -7.11 5.08
C ALA A 43 -4.66 -8.06 5.19
N GLY A 44 -5.71 -7.86 4.39
CA GLY A 44 -6.92 -8.70 4.47
C GLY A 44 -6.65 -10.16 4.12
N CYS A 45 -5.77 -10.43 3.16
CA CYS A 45 -5.37 -11.80 2.80
C CYS A 45 -4.61 -12.51 3.92
N THR A 46 -3.65 -11.83 4.56
CA THR A 46 -2.87 -12.41 5.67
C THR A 46 -3.71 -12.60 6.93
N LEU A 47 -4.64 -11.67 7.20
CA LEU A 47 -5.64 -11.81 8.27
C LEU A 47 -6.55 -13.01 8.04
N ALA A 48 -7.13 -13.16 6.84
CA ALA A 48 -7.99 -14.29 6.51
C ALA A 48 -7.25 -15.63 6.70
N ALA A 49 -6.02 -15.73 6.19
CA ALA A 49 -5.19 -16.91 6.36
C ALA A 49 -4.92 -17.23 7.84
N ARG A 50 -4.60 -16.23 8.66
CA ARG A 50 -4.36 -16.40 10.11
C ARG A 50 -5.61 -16.91 10.82
N LEU A 51 -6.77 -16.34 10.56
CA LEU A 51 -8.02 -16.78 11.16
C LEU A 51 -8.40 -18.21 10.74
N LEU A 52 -8.19 -18.59 9.49
CA LEU A 52 -8.46 -19.94 9.00
C LEU A 52 -7.48 -20.98 9.53
N ALA A 53 -6.20 -20.62 9.69
CA ALA A 53 -5.18 -21.53 10.23
C ALA A 53 -5.38 -21.84 11.71
N ASP A 54 -5.70 -20.83 12.51
CA ASP A 54 -5.63 -20.92 13.97
C ASP A 54 -7.01 -20.92 14.64
N SER A 55 -8.11 -20.98 13.87
CA SER A 55 -9.46 -21.08 14.42
C SER A 55 -10.38 -21.97 13.57
N ARG A 56 -11.60 -22.17 14.05
CA ARG A 56 -12.69 -22.86 13.30
C ARG A 56 -13.71 -21.87 12.74
N ALA A 57 -13.41 -20.59 12.77
CA ALA A 57 -14.32 -19.53 12.39
C ALA A 57 -14.62 -19.54 10.88
N SER A 58 -15.84 -19.17 10.53
CA SER A 58 -16.23 -18.86 9.17
C SER A 58 -15.81 -17.43 8.80
N VAL A 59 -15.23 -17.26 7.61
CA VAL A 59 -14.68 -15.98 7.13
C VAL A 59 -15.29 -15.62 5.78
N LEU A 60 -15.85 -14.42 5.68
CA LEU A 60 -16.18 -13.78 4.41
C LEU A 60 -15.08 -12.76 4.09
N LEU A 61 -14.42 -12.91 2.95
CA LEU A 61 -13.45 -11.96 2.40
C LEU A 61 -14.06 -11.26 1.19
N ILE A 62 -14.22 -9.94 1.26
CA ILE A 62 -14.88 -9.12 0.24
C ILE A 62 -13.83 -8.30 -0.52
N GLU A 63 -13.92 -8.28 -1.86
CA GLU A 63 -13.06 -7.48 -2.73
C GLU A 63 -13.89 -6.71 -3.76
N ALA A 64 -13.60 -5.41 -3.87
CA ALA A 64 -14.31 -4.52 -4.79
C ALA A 64 -13.97 -4.77 -6.26
N GLY A 65 -12.79 -5.30 -6.53
CA GLY A 65 -12.35 -5.68 -7.87
C GLY A 65 -12.54 -7.15 -8.17
N GLY A 66 -12.08 -7.54 -9.35
CA GLY A 66 -12.18 -8.92 -9.85
C GLY A 66 -10.95 -9.77 -9.50
N SER A 67 -10.82 -10.88 -10.22
CA SER A 67 -9.75 -11.86 -9.99
C SER A 67 -8.38 -11.34 -10.42
N ASN A 68 -7.34 -11.74 -9.66
CA ASN A 68 -5.94 -11.53 -10.00
C ASN A 68 -5.34 -12.65 -10.87
N ASN A 69 -6.13 -13.65 -11.28
CA ASN A 69 -5.67 -14.70 -12.19
C ASN A 69 -5.55 -14.18 -13.63
N ARG A 70 -4.60 -13.28 -13.84
CA ARG A 70 -4.35 -12.54 -15.08
C ARG A 70 -2.89 -12.66 -15.48
N PRO A 71 -2.58 -12.73 -16.79
CA PRO A 71 -1.18 -12.78 -17.26
C PRO A 71 -0.37 -11.53 -16.87
N ASP A 72 -1.01 -10.34 -16.89
CA ASP A 72 -0.35 -9.06 -16.57
C ASP A 72 -0.06 -8.90 -15.06
N VAL A 73 -0.78 -9.58 -14.18
CA VAL A 73 -0.43 -9.67 -12.75
C VAL A 73 0.77 -10.59 -12.54
N ARG A 74 0.84 -11.71 -13.23
CA ARG A 74 1.89 -12.72 -13.06
C ARG A 74 3.19 -12.32 -13.76
N ASP A 75 3.08 -11.78 -14.97
CA ASP A 75 4.21 -11.31 -15.77
C ASP A 75 4.49 -9.84 -15.49
N PHE A 76 5.55 -9.57 -14.74
CA PHE A 76 5.94 -8.22 -14.37
C PHE A 76 6.19 -7.31 -15.59
N THR A 77 6.67 -7.83 -16.70
CA THR A 77 6.92 -7.01 -17.91
C THR A 77 5.65 -6.36 -18.46
N ARG A 78 4.49 -6.80 -18.02
CA ARG A 78 3.15 -6.30 -18.39
C ARG A 78 2.48 -5.49 -17.29
N SER A 79 3.11 -5.34 -16.14
CA SER A 79 2.48 -4.75 -14.94
C SER A 79 2.13 -3.25 -15.10
N GLU A 80 2.75 -2.53 -16.03
CA GLU A 80 2.41 -1.12 -16.31
C GLU A 80 0.93 -0.94 -16.72
N SER A 81 0.34 -1.94 -17.40
CA SER A 81 -1.06 -1.91 -17.81
C SER A 81 -2.02 -1.95 -16.62
N LEU A 82 -1.59 -2.48 -15.47
CA LEU A 82 -2.42 -2.67 -14.29
C LEU A 82 -2.79 -1.36 -13.59
N THR A 83 -1.94 -0.35 -13.72
CA THR A 83 -2.12 0.98 -13.11
C THR A 83 -2.13 2.11 -14.13
N ALA A 84 -2.25 1.77 -15.42
CA ALA A 84 -2.42 2.74 -16.48
C ALA A 84 -3.71 3.55 -16.30
N PRO A 85 -3.78 4.79 -16.75
CA PRO A 85 -5.01 5.58 -16.71
C PRO A 85 -6.21 4.83 -17.31
N GLY A 86 -7.27 4.65 -16.51
CA GLY A 86 -8.48 3.91 -16.92
C GLY A 86 -8.40 2.39 -16.72
N ALA A 87 -7.34 1.85 -16.11
CA ALA A 87 -7.28 0.44 -15.76
C ALA A 87 -8.36 0.07 -14.74
N THR A 88 -9.07 -1.04 -14.96
CA THR A 88 -10.10 -1.53 -14.03
C THR A 88 -9.51 -2.19 -12.79
N THR A 89 -8.22 -2.46 -12.80
CA THR A 89 -7.42 -3.07 -11.73
C THR A 89 -6.85 -2.05 -10.76
N ASP A 90 -7.10 -0.76 -10.99
CA ASP A 90 -6.66 0.35 -10.16
C ASP A 90 -7.83 1.22 -9.72
N TRP A 91 -7.73 1.82 -8.53
CA TRP A 91 -8.63 2.87 -8.10
C TRP A 91 -8.21 4.19 -8.75
N PRO A 92 -9.16 4.98 -9.30
CA PRO A 92 -8.83 6.24 -9.98
C PRO A 92 -8.53 7.37 -8.99
N PHE A 93 -7.61 7.13 -8.05
CA PHE A 93 -7.27 8.10 -7.01
C PHE A 93 -6.25 9.11 -7.51
N GLU A 94 -6.57 10.38 -7.29
CA GLU A 94 -5.72 11.51 -7.57
C GLU A 94 -5.82 12.53 -6.44
N SER A 95 -4.69 13.13 -6.07
CA SER A 95 -4.67 14.18 -5.04
C SER A 95 -5.32 15.48 -5.52
N GLU A 96 -5.68 16.34 -4.59
CA GLU A 96 -5.86 17.75 -4.89
C GLU A 96 -4.51 18.38 -5.38
N PRO A 97 -4.54 19.55 -6.04
CA PRO A 97 -3.33 20.22 -6.48
C PRO A 97 -2.34 20.43 -5.33
N GLN A 98 -1.06 20.10 -5.57
CA GLN A 98 0.00 20.22 -4.58
C GLN A 98 0.84 21.47 -4.81
N PRO A 99 0.68 22.55 -4.00
CA PRO A 99 1.39 23.82 -4.21
C PRO A 99 2.92 23.66 -4.25
N ALA A 100 3.46 22.82 -3.35
CA ALA A 100 4.89 22.56 -3.31
C ALA A 100 5.41 21.79 -4.53
N LEU A 101 4.55 21.13 -5.29
CA LEU A 101 4.85 20.43 -6.53
C LEU A 101 4.32 21.18 -7.77
N LEU A 102 4.38 22.52 -7.75
CA LEU A 102 3.97 23.41 -8.84
C LEU A 102 2.49 23.27 -9.25
N GLY A 103 1.61 22.96 -8.29
CA GLY A 103 0.18 22.76 -8.52
C GLY A 103 -0.17 21.44 -9.18
N ARG A 104 0.78 20.53 -9.39
CA ARG A 104 0.49 19.22 -9.98
C ARG A 104 -0.34 18.35 -9.04
N ARG A 105 -1.26 17.57 -9.61
CA ARG A 105 -1.94 16.49 -8.93
C ARG A 105 -1.05 15.26 -8.91
N GLN A 106 -1.17 14.44 -7.87
CA GLN A 106 -0.45 13.18 -7.73
C GLN A 106 -1.41 12.02 -7.83
N SER A 107 -1.10 11.05 -8.65
CA SER A 107 -1.87 9.82 -8.68
C SER A 107 -1.48 8.92 -7.49
N PHE A 108 -2.48 8.21 -6.93
CA PHE A 108 -2.30 7.21 -5.88
C PHE A 108 -2.77 5.86 -6.42
N ALA A 109 -1.89 5.15 -7.13
CA ALA A 109 -2.21 3.81 -7.62
C ALA A 109 -2.47 2.86 -6.44
N CYS A 110 -3.66 2.28 -6.42
CA CYS A 110 -4.13 1.35 -5.40
C CYS A 110 -4.86 0.20 -6.07
N GLY A 111 -4.35 -1.03 -5.93
CA GLY A 111 -4.92 -2.18 -6.60
C GLY A 111 -6.38 -2.43 -6.23
N ARG A 112 -7.21 -2.68 -7.24
CA ARG A 112 -8.64 -3.03 -7.16
C ARG A 112 -8.85 -4.41 -7.79
N LEU A 113 -8.38 -5.42 -7.11
CA LEU A 113 -8.50 -6.83 -7.49
C LEU A 113 -8.06 -7.70 -6.31
N GLU A 114 -8.28 -9.02 -6.40
CA GLU A 114 -7.71 -9.98 -5.44
C GLU A 114 -6.21 -9.72 -5.23
N GLY A 115 -5.77 -9.66 -3.97
CA GLY A 115 -4.42 -9.28 -3.58
C GLY A 115 -4.18 -7.76 -3.43
N GLY A 116 -5.13 -6.93 -3.89
CA GLY A 116 -5.03 -5.47 -3.82
C GLY A 116 -3.72 -4.94 -4.41
N SER A 117 -3.10 -3.98 -3.75
CA SER A 117 -1.83 -3.38 -4.21
C SER A 117 -0.66 -4.37 -4.29
N SER A 118 -0.70 -5.53 -3.60
CA SER A 118 0.32 -6.57 -3.77
C SER A 118 0.30 -7.23 -5.14
N SER A 119 -0.84 -7.16 -5.85
CA SER A 119 -1.00 -7.68 -7.21
C SER A 119 -0.55 -6.71 -8.30
N VAL A 120 -0.29 -5.41 -7.97
CA VAL A 120 0.08 -4.37 -8.94
C VAL A 120 1.39 -3.64 -8.62
N ASN A 121 1.99 -3.86 -7.45
CA ASN A 121 3.19 -3.17 -6.98
C ASN A 121 4.48 -3.62 -7.67
N GLY A 122 5.60 -2.94 -7.38
CA GLY A 122 6.95 -3.27 -7.87
C GLY A 122 7.63 -4.43 -7.14
N MET A 123 6.94 -5.18 -6.29
CA MET A 123 7.41 -6.39 -5.60
C MET A 123 8.59 -6.20 -4.63
N VAL A 124 9.00 -4.98 -4.37
CA VAL A 124 10.11 -4.68 -3.46
C VAL A 124 9.74 -5.09 -2.03
N TRP A 125 10.56 -5.95 -1.43
CA TRP A 125 10.34 -6.49 -0.10
C TRP A 125 11.21 -5.77 0.93
N VAL A 126 10.59 -4.92 1.75
CA VAL A 126 11.21 -4.21 2.87
C VAL A 126 10.34 -4.41 4.12
N ARG A 127 10.93 -4.93 5.19
CA ARG A 127 10.22 -5.19 6.45
C ARG A 127 9.98 -3.95 7.32
N GLY A 128 10.55 -2.80 6.94
CA GLY A 128 10.72 -1.66 7.83
C GLY A 128 11.94 -1.81 8.73
N ASN A 129 12.24 -0.79 9.50
CA ASN A 129 13.34 -0.77 10.47
C ASN A 129 12.81 -1.12 11.87
N PRO A 130 13.54 -1.84 12.72
CA PRO A 130 13.14 -2.04 14.12
C PRO A 130 12.75 -0.75 14.84
N ALA A 131 13.50 0.34 14.61
CA ALA A 131 13.22 1.64 15.22
C ALA A 131 11.87 2.27 14.80
N ASP A 132 11.30 1.91 13.66
CA ASP A 132 9.96 2.37 13.25
C ASP A 132 8.91 1.83 14.22
N TYR A 133 8.95 0.54 14.49
CA TYR A 133 8.00 -0.17 15.36
C TYR A 133 8.19 0.21 16.83
N ASP A 134 9.44 0.29 17.30
CA ASP A 134 9.76 0.78 18.64
C ASP A 134 9.29 2.22 18.82
N GLY A 135 9.37 3.04 17.76
CA GLY A 135 8.82 4.38 17.70
C GLY A 135 7.29 4.42 17.80
N TRP A 136 6.58 3.45 17.18
CA TRP A 136 5.12 3.35 17.34
C TRP A 136 4.74 3.06 18.78
N ALA A 137 5.44 2.12 19.42
CA ALA A 137 5.19 1.77 20.81
C ALA A 137 5.46 2.95 21.76
N ALA A 138 6.61 3.61 21.60
CA ALA A 138 6.96 4.81 22.36
C ALA A 138 5.97 5.97 22.15
N GLY A 139 5.36 6.03 20.96
CA GLY A 139 4.32 7.01 20.59
C GLY A 139 2.91 6.67 21.10
N GLY A 140 2.75 5.68 21.99
CA GLY A 140 1.45 5.34 22.61
C GLY A 140 0.77 4.10 22.04
N CYS A 141 1.51 3.22 21.35
CA CYS A 141 1.00 1.97 20.82
C CYS A 141 1.70 0.75 21.47
N PRO A 142 1.49 0.49 22.77
CA PRO A 142 2.12 -0.65 23.46
C PRO A 142 1.76 -1.98 22.78
N GLY A 143 2.73 -2.89 22.68
CA GLY A 143 2.59 -4.16 21.99
C GLY A 143 2.91 -4.07 20.48
N TRP A 144 3.39 -2.92 19.99
CA TRP A 144 3.82 -2.73 18.61
C TRP A 144 5.34 -2.51 18.48
N GLU A 145 6.10 -2.79 19.54
CA GLU A 145 7.57 -2.85 19.50
C GLU A 145 8.04 -3.90 18.50
N TYR A 146 9.22 -3.72 17.96
CA TYR A 146 9.75 -4.64 16.93
C TYR A 146 9.70 -6.10 17.35
N HIS A 147 10.08 -6.42 18.61
CA HIS A 147 10.04 -7.78 19.11
C HIS A 147 8.61 -8.37 19.16
N SER A 148 7.59 -7.52 19.36
CA SER A 148 6.17 -7.93 19.39
C SER A 148 5.59 -8.17 17.99
N VAL A 149 6.06 -7.45 16.97
CA VAL A 149 5.61 -7.63 15.58
C VAL A 149 6.45 -8.67 14.81
N LEU A 150 7.64 -9.01 15.32
CA LEU A 150 8.57 -9.96 14.69
C LEU A 150 7.94 -11.34 14.40
N PRO A 151 7.12 -11.95 15.28
CA PRO A 151 6.43 -13.21 14.97
C PRO A 151 5.53 -13.11 13.72
N SER A 152 4.86 -11.98 13.53
CA SER A 152 4.04 -11.74 12.33
C SER A 152 4.89 -11.54 11.09
N LEU A 153 5.99 -10.77 11.17
CA LEU A 153 6.95 -10.64 10.06
C LEU A 153 7.60 -11.98 9.69
N ALA A 154 7.92 -12.82 10.68
CA ALA A 154 8.49 -14.15 10.46
C ALA A 154 7.47 -15.09 9.78
N ALA A 155 6.20 -15.03 10.16
CA ALA A 155 5.14 -15.84 9.56
C ALA A 155 4.94 -15.57 8.05
N LEU A 156 5.27 -14.37 7.58
CA LEU A 156 5.22 -14.03 6.15
C LEU A 156 6.34 -14.69 5.35
N THR A 157 7.51 -14.93 5.96
CA THR A 157 8.74 -15.33 5.26
C THR A 157 8.71 -16.78 4.77
N GLY A 158 7.88 -17.65 5.32
CA GLY A 158 7.71 -19.02 4.84
C GLY A 158 6.93 -19.07 3.52
N PRO A 159 5.72 -18.50 3.48
CA PRO A 159 4.89 -18.42 2.28
C PRO A 159 5.48 -17.48 1.21
N ILE A 160 5.89 -16.26 1.57
CA ILE A 160 6.64 -15.37 0.69
C ILE A 160 8.13 -15.67 0.84
N ARG A 161 8.81 -15.88 -0.27
CA ARG A 161 10.23 -16.17 -0.34
C ARG A 161 10.98 -15.01 -1.01
N PRO A 162 11.27 -13.93 -0.26
CA PRO A 162 11.98 -12.80 -0.83
C PRO A 162 13.38 -13.23 -1.26
N SER A 163 13.78 -12.84 -2.46
CA SER A 163 15.11 -13.16 -2.98
C SER A 163 15.74 -11.97 -3.67
N SER A 164 17.05 -11.79 -3.44
CA SER A 164 17.92 -10.93 -4.24
C SER A 164 18.61 -11.69 -5.37
N GLU A 165 18.47 -13.02 -5.42
CA GLU A 165 19.02 -13.86 -6.47
C GLU A 165 18.03 -13.98 -7.62
N LEU A 166 18.34 -13.32 -8.73
CA LEU A 166 17.50 -13.31 -9.93
C LEU A 166 18.23 -14.04 -11.07
N PRO A 167 17.55 -14.93 -11.82
CA PRO A 167 18.18 -15.72 -12.89
C PRO A 167 18.77 -14.87 -14.02
N ARG A 168 18.25 -13.67 -14.21
CA ARG A 168 18.66 -12.74 -15.28
C ARG A 168 18.69 -11.31 -14.74
N ARG A 169 19.68 -11.02 -13.90
CA ARG A 169 19.91 -9.66 -13.42
C ARG A 169 20.43 -8.78 -14.55
N ASN A 170 19.96 -7.52 -14.60
CA ASN A 170 20.48 -6.54 -15.54
C ASN A 170 21.97 -6.23 -15.23
N ALA A 171 22.81 -6.13 -16.25
CA ALA A 171 24.24 -5.82 -16.06
C ALA A 171 24.46 -4.46 -15.39
N LEU A 172 23.59 -3.47 -15.64
CA LEU A 172 23.62 -2.17 -14.98
C LEU A 172 23.41 -2.26 -13.46
N SER A 173 22.75 -3.31 -12.94
CA SER A 173 22.60 -3.50 -11.50
C SER A 173 23.94 -3.65 -10.80
N HIS A 174 24.88 -4.39 -11.42
CA HIS A 174 26.25 -4.54 -10.89
C HIS A 174 26.99 -3.21 -10.93
N VAL A 175 26.85 -2.46 -12.02
CA VAL A 175 27.45 -1.13 -12.19
C VAL A 175 26.88 -0.14 -11.16
N ALA A 176 25.58 -0.19 -10.88
CA ALA A 176 24.95 0.66 -9.88
C ALA A 176 25.41 0.33 -8.44
N VAL A 177 25.59 -0.96 -8.13
CA VAL A 177 26.17 -1.39 -6.84
C VAL A 177 27.62 -0.92 -6.72
N GLU A 178 28.44 -1.12 -7.76
CA GLU A 178 29.84 -0.64 -7.79
C GLU A 178 29.92 0.88 -7.59
N ALA A 179 29.11 1.63 -8.33
CA ALA A 179 29.03 3.08 -8.20
C ALA A 179 28.66 3.55 -6.79
N ALA A 180 27.72 2.86 -6.16
CA ALA A 180 27.32 3.18 -4.78
C ALA A 180 28.42 2.82 -3.77
N VAL A 181 29.12 1.71 -3.95
CA VAL A 181 30.27 1.32 -3.11
C VAL A 181 31.40 2.34 -3.27
N ASP A 182 31.72 2.75 -4.48
CA ASP A 182 32.73 3.79 -4.77
C ASP A 182 32.35 5.14 -4.19
N ALA A 183 31.06 5.45 -4.10
CA ALA A 183 30.53 6.64 -3.43
C ALA A 183 30.51 6.53 -1.89
N GLY A 184 30.99 5.42 -1.32
CA GLY A 184 31.14 5.23 0.13
C GLY A 184 29.96 4.52 0.81
N TYR A 185 28.98 4.00 0.09
CA TYR A 185 27.89 3.19 0.67
C TYR A 185 28.36 1.73 0.81
N PRO A 186 28.41 1.15 2.03
CA PRO A 186 28.86 -0.22 2.20
C PRO A 186 27.90 -1.20 1.52
N PHE A 187 28.42 -2.26 0.90
CA PHE A 187 27.57 -3.34 0.41
C PHE A 187 26.87 -4.06 1.57
N ASN A 188 25.57 -4.27 1.43
CA ASN A 188 24.73 -4.96 2.40
C ASN A 188 24.00 -6.12 1.72
N ALA A 189 24.36 -7.34 2.05
CA ALA A 189 23.75 -8.52 1.46
C ALA A 189 22.27 -8.73 1.89
N ASP A 190 21.87 -8.18 3.07
CA ASP A 190 20.52 -8.33 3.60
C ASP A 190 20.10 -7.08 4.40
N TYR A 191 19.43 -6.15 3.73
CA TYR A 191 18.88 -4.95 4.36
C TYR A 191 17.61 -5.23 5.22
N ASN A 192 17.06 -6.42 5.17
CA ASN A 192 16.01 -6.90 6.08
C ASN A 192 16.57 -7.66 7.29
N GLY A 193 17.90 -7.77 7.39
CA GLY A 193 18.63 -8.43 8.47
C GLY A 193 18.98 -7.50 9.63
N LYS A 194 20.22 -7.63 10.13
CA LYS A 194 20.71 -6.89 11.30
C LYS A 194 20.81 -5.39 11.10
N SER A 195 21.12 -4.95 9.88
CA SER A 195 21.28 -3.52 9.53
C SER A 195 20.59 -3.27 8.19
N GLN A 196 19.86 -2.16 8.11
CA GLN A 196 19.25 -1.74 6.86
C GLN A 196 20.18 -0.88 6.00
N PHE A 197 21.22 -0.29 6.58
CA PHE A 197 22.12 0.64 5.89
C PHE A 197 23.01 -0.04 4.86
N GLY A 198 23.24 0.66 3.76
CA GLY A 198 24.14 0.26 2.69
C GLY A 198 23.45 0.10 1.34
N VAL A 199 24.25 -0.27 0.31
CA VAL A 199 23.76 -0.63 -1.02
C VAL A 199 23.50 -2.14 -1.09
N ALA A 200 22.38 -2.51 -1.66
CA ALA A 200 21.96 -3.89 -1.78
C ALA A 200 21.29 -4.17 -3.13
N TYR A 201 21.38 -5.40 -3.59
CA TYR A 201 20.42 -5.90 -4.56
C TYR A 201 19.03 -5.98 -3.92
N THR A 202 18.04 -5.52 -4.64
CA THR A 202 16.65 -5.51 -4.12
C THR A 202 16.17 -6.92 -3.85
N GLN A 203 15.65 -7.15 -2.65
CA GLN A 203 14.88 -8.34 -2.34
C GLN A 203 13.46 -8.16 -2.89
N LEU A 204 13.00 -9.16 -3.62
CA LEU A 204 11.71 -9.14 -4.32
C LEU A 204 10.87 -10.35 -3.91
N ASN A 205 9.56 -10.15 -3.76
CA ASN A 205 8.62 -11.25 -3.59
C ASN A 205 8.26 -11.88 -4.95
N VAL A 206 9.29 -12.46 -5.58
CA VAL A 206 9.22 -13.13 -6.89
C VAL A 206 9.86 -14.52 -6.78
N VAL A 207 9.19 -15.54 -7.30
CA VAL A 207 9.73 -16.90 -7.43
C VAL A 207 9.54 -17.36 -8.85
N ASP A 208 10.60 -17.85 -9.47
CA ASP A 208 10.62 -18.32 -10.86
C ASP A 208 10.07 -17.29 -11.88
N GLY A 209 10.34 -16.01 -11.63
CA GLY A 209 9.83 -14.90 -12.43
C GLY A 209 8.35 -14.54 -12.21
N ILE A 210 7.69 -15.18 -11.24
CA ILE A 210 6.28 -14.99 -10.94
C ILE A 210 6.12 -14.19 -9.63
N ARG A 211 5.27 -13.15 -9.67
CA ARG A 211 4.87 -12.37 -8.51
C ARG A 211 4.25 -13.26 -7.43
N GLN A 212 4.68 -13.09 -6.19
CA GLN A 212 4.03 -13.63 -5.00
C GLN A 212 3.15 -12.53 -4.39
N ASP A 213 1.94 -12.37 -4.88
CA ASP A 213 0.95 -11.47 -4.28
C ASP A 213 0.29 -12.11 -3.05
N ALA A 214 -0.38 -11.27 -2.24
CA ALA A 214 -0.97 -11.72 -0.99
C ALA A 214 -2.11 -12.73 -1.18
N PHE A 215 -2.93 -12.58 -2.22
CA PHE A 215 -4.05 -13.49 -2.44
C PHE A 215 -3.57 -14.87 -2.89
N SER A 216 -2.69 -14.91 -3.90
CA SER A 216 -2.14 -16.15 -4.43
C SER A 216 -1.34 -16.91 -3.35
N THR A 217 -0.67 -16.18 -2.45
CA THR A 217 0.20 -16.78 -1.43
C THR A 217 -0.57 -17.23 -0.20
N PHE A 218 -1.49 -16.42 0.32
CA PHE A 218 -2.13 -16.64 1.62
C PHE A 218 -3.57 -17.14 1.53
N VAL A 219 -4.35 -16.73 0.52
CA VAL A 219 -5.77 -17.09 0.41
C VAL A 219 -6.00 -18.27 -0.51
N ALA A 220 -5.28 -18.33 -1.65
CA ALA A 220 -5.48 -19.39 -2.63
C ALA A 220 -5.36 -20.82 -2.06
N PRO A 221 -4.47 -21.13 -1.07
CA PRO A 221 -4.43 -22.44 -0.42
C PRO A 221 -5.74 -22.84 0.30
N TYR A 222 -6.56 -21.87 0.69
CA TYR A 222 -7.82 -22.09 1.42
C TYR A 222 -9.07 -22.01 0.54
N LEU A 223 -8.96 -21.85 -0.79
CA LEU A 223 -10.15 -21.72 -1.66
C LEU A 223 -11.09 -22.93 -1.68
N THR A 224 -10.63 -24.08 -1.21
CA THR A 224 -11.45 -25.30 -1.04
C THR A 224 -11.94 -25.50 0.39
N ASP A 225 -11.51 -24.66 1.35
CA ASP A 225 -11.96 -24.73 2.72
C ASP A 225 -13.40 -24.21 2.84
N PRO A 226 -14.37 -25.02 3.36
CA PRO A 226 -15.76 -24.60 3.46
C PRO A 226 -16.01 -23.43 4.41
N ARG A 227 -15.02 -23.09 5.26
CA ARG A 227 -15.10 -21.94 6.17
C ARG A 227 -14.81 -20.60 5.48
N LEU A 228 -14.18 -20.62 4.29
CA LEU A 228 -13.86 -19.41 3.53
C LEU A 228 -14.88 -19.17 2.42
N THR A 229 -15.43 -17.96 2.41
CA THR A 229 -16.13 -17.40 1.24
C THR A 229 -15.38 -16.19 0.74
N VAL A 230 -15.07 -16.13 -0.55
CA VAL A 230 -14.50 -14.96 -1.22
C VAL A 230 -15.56 -14.37 -2.15
N MET A 231 -15.81 -13.06 -1.99
CA MET A 231 -16.76 -12.32 -2.82
C MET A 231 -15.98 -11.23 -3.57
N THR A 232 -15.90 -11.32 -4.88
CA THR A 232 -15.25 -10.34 -5.78
C THR A 232 -16.28 -9.53 -6.56
N ASP A 233 -15.84 -8.43 -7.17
CA ASP A 233 -16.72 -7.45 -7.85
C ASP A 233 -17.82 -6.94 -6.89
N ALA A 234 -17.47 -6.74 -5.62
CA ALA A 234 -18.35 -6.48 -4.50
C ALA A 234 -17.87 -5.26 -3.70
N LEU A 235 -18.42 -4.10 -3.97
CA LEU A 235 -18.07 -2.86 -3.30
C LEU A 235 -18.83 -2.72 -1.99
N VAL A 236 -18.14 -2.71 -0.85
CA VAL A 236 -18.75 -2.30 0.43
C VAL A 236 -19.00 -0.80 0.38
N THR A 237 -20.26 -0.43 0.49
CA THR A 237 -20.72 0.96 0.34
C THR A 237 -20.87 1.69 1.68
N ARG A 238 -21.26 0.96 2.73
CA ARG A 238 -21.39 1.47 4.11
C ARG A 238 -21.43 0.35 5.13
N LEU A 239 -21.15 0.72 6.37
CA LEU A 239 -21.34 -0.10 7.56
C LEU A 239 -22.57 0.47 8.32
N GLU A 240 -23.43 -0.38 8.81
CA GLU A 240 -24.61 0.02 9.56
C GLU A 240 -24.48 -0.39 11.02
N PHE A 241 -24.95 0.48 11.94
CA PHE A 241 -24.81 0.33 13.38
C PHE A 241 -26.17 0.42 14.05
N ASP A 242 -26.33 -0.33 15.14
CA ASP A 242 -27.49 -0.20 16.02
C ASP A 242 -27.41 1.09 16.88
N ARG A 243 -28.46 1.33 17.67
CA ARG A 243 -28.51 2.49 18.59
C ARG A 243 -27.42 2.48 19.67
N GLY A 244 -26.85 1.31 19.96
CA GLY A 244 -25.74 1.11 20.90
C GLY A 244 -24.37 1.25 20.24
N LYS A 245 -24.31 1.68 18.97
CA LYS A 245 -23.10 1.80 18.15
C LYS A 245 -22.38 0.46 17.96
N THR A 246 -23.10 -0.67 18.02
CA THR A 246 -22.58 -1.98 17.64
C THR A 246 -22.80 -2.19 16.14
N ILE A 247 -21.78 -2.70 15.44
CA ILE A 247 -21.92 -2.98 14.02
C ILE A 247 -22.99 -4.05 13.78
N GLU A 248 -23.95 -3.74 12.92
CA GLU A 248 -25.09 -4.60 12.64
C GLU A 248 -24.96 -5.27 11.26
N ARG A 249 -24.59 -4.49 10.23
CA ARG A 249 -24.54 -4.96 8.86
C ARG A 249 -23.39 -4.31 8.07
N VAL A 250 -22.88 -5.09 7.12
CA VAL A 250 -22.00 -4.62 6.04
C VAL A 250 -22.83 -4.60 4.76
N VAL A 251 -22.97 -3.43 4.17
CA VAL A 251 -23.77 -3.23 2.95
C VAL A 251 -22.85 -3.21 1.74
N ILE A 252 -23.20 -4.04 0.77
CA ILE A 252 -22.38 -4.38 -0.39
C ILE A 252 -23.18 -4.08 -1.66
N ASP A 253 -22.57 -3.40 -2.61
CA ASP A 253 -23.05 -3.34 -4.00
C ASP A 253 -22.32 -4.40 -4.82
N ALA A 254 -23.07 -5.39 -5.28
CA ALA A 254 -22.59 -6.45 -6.14
C ALA A 254 -23.30 -6.37 -7.51
N GLY A 255 -22.68 -5.64 -8.44
CA GLY A 255 -23.21 -5.47 -9.80
C GLY A 255 -24.52 -4.67 -9.86
N GLY A 256 -24.71 -3.68 -8.99
CA GLY A 256 -25.91 -2.85 -8.89
C GLY A 256 -27.00 -3.43 -7.98
N HIS A 257 -26.74 -4.55 -7.31
CA HIS A 257 -27.63 -5.15 -6.32
C HIS A 257 -27.06 -4.96 -4.91
N GLU A 258 -27.87 -4.37 -4.02
CA GLU A 258 -27.51 -4.23 -2.63
C GLU A 258 -27.68 -5.56 -1.89
N ILE A 259 -26.63 -6.00 -1.20
CA ILE A 259 -26.60 -7.19 -0.34
C ILE A 259 -26.16 -6.74 1.05
N ALA A 260 -26.81 -7.24 2.09
CA ALA A 260 -26.40 -7.04 3.46
C ALA A 260 -25.90 -8.34 4.09
N VAL A 261 -24.75 -8.28 4.76
CA VAL A 261 -24.16 -9.39 5.51
C VAL A 261 -23.92 -8.99 6.96
N THR A 262 -23.92 -9.98 7.86
CA THR A 262 -23.67 -9.78 9.29
C THR A 262 -22.42 -10.53 9.73
N ALA A 263 -21.72 -10.00 10.74
CA ALA A 263 -20.65 -10.70 11.42
C ALA A 263 -21.14 -11.13 12.81
N ASN A 264 -20.99 -12.43 13.15
CA ASN A 264 -21.34 -12.95 14.47
C ASN A 264 -20.35 -12.48 15.56
N ARG A 265 -19.12 -12.11 15.15
CA ARG A 265 -18.06 -11.66 16.05
C ARG A 265 -17.59 -10.26 15.70
N GLU A 266 -16.86 -10.08 14.59
CA GLU A 266 -16.30 -8.79 14.23
C GLU A 266 -16.28 -8.57 12.70
N VAL A 267 -16.40 -7.32 12.30
CA VAL A 267 -16.06 -6.81 10.97
C VAL A 267 -14.65 -6.20 11.03
N ILE A 268 -13.80 -6.53 10.06
CA ILE A 268 -12.45 -5.98 9.97
C ILE A 268 -12.29 -5.26 8.63
N VAL A 269 -12.06 -3.94 8.65
CA VAL A 269 -11.82 -3.16 7.44
C VAL A 269 -10.33 -3.18 7.10
N SER A 270 -10.02 -3.77 5.94
CA SER A 270 -8.67 -3.94 5.39
C SER A 270 -8.54 -3.29 4.00
N ALA A 271 -9.24 -2.18 3.77
CA ALA A 271 -9.43 -1.54 2.47
C ALA A 271 -8.30 -0.56 2.05
N GLY A 272 -7.12 -0.64 2.72
CA GLY A 272 -6.00 0.28 2.49
C GLY A 272 -6.25 1.67 3.11
N SER A 273 -5.27 2.57 2.99
CA SER A 273 -5.33 3.84 3.73
C SER A 273 -6.44 4.76 3.23
N ILE A 274 -6.65 4.86 1.93
CA ILE A 274 -7.64 5.80 1.37
C ILE A 274 -9.05 5.27 1.59
N ASN A 275 -9.34 4.05 1.14
CA ASN A 275 -10.70 3.48 1.22
C ASN A 275 -11.14 3.16 2.65
N THR A 276 -10.22 2.87 3.59
CA THR A 276 -10.60 2.66 4.99
C THR A 276 -11.19 3.95 5.58
N ALA A 277 -10.52 5.09 5.41
CA ALA A 277 -11.04 6.37 5.87
C ALA A 277 -12.32 6.77 5.14
N HIS A 278 -12.38 6.54 3.82
CA HIS A 278 -13.55 6.80 2.99
C HIS A 278 -14.78 6.02 3.48
N LEU A 279 -14.63 4.70 3.69
CA LEU A 279 -15.73 3.84 4.15
C LEU A 279 -16.20 4.21 5.56
N LEU A 280 -15.30 4.53 6.49
CA LEU A 280 -15.70 4.96 7.84
C LEU A 280 -16.53 6.25 7.79
N GLN A 281 -16.10 7.24 7.01
CA GLN A 281 -16.82 8.50 6.84
C GLN A 281 -18.20 8.29 6.20
N LEU A 282 -18.30 7.47 5.13
CA LEU A 282 -19.59 7.09 4.52
C LEU A 282 -20.52 6.36 5.50
N SER A 283 -19.96 5.74 6.54
CA SER A 283 -20.68 5.01 7.57
C SER A 283 -21.00 5.86 8.81
N GLY A 284 -20.77 7.18 8.77
CA GLY A 284 -21.03 8.09 9.86
C GLY A 284 -19.97 8.13 10.96
N ILE A 285 -18.76 7.58 10.72
CA ILE A 285 -17.64 7.62 11.66
C ILE A 285 -16.58 8.58 11.13
N GLY A 286 -16.43 9.73 11.76
CA GLY A 286 -15.54 10.81 11.33
C GLY A 286 -15.87 12.12 12.01
N ALA A 287 -15.22 13.21 11.58
CA ALA A 287 -15.54 14.54 12.12
C ALA A 287 -16.98 14.93 11.76
N ALA A 288 -17.83 15.19 12.75
CA ALA A 288 -19.22 15.60 12.56
C ALA A 288 -19.32 16.80 11.59
N ALA A 289 -18.43 17.79 11.75
CA ALA A 289 -18.36 18.98 10.91
C ALA A 289 -18.09 18.70 9.42
N ASP A 290 -17.48 17.56 9.08
CA ASP A 290 -17.23 17.14 7.69
C ASP A 290 -18.39 16.27 7.13
N LEU A 291 -19.13 15.54 8.01
CA LEU A 291 -20.16 14.58 7.61
C LEU A 291 -21.55 15.21 7.48
N GLU A 292 -21.95 16.05 8.45
CA GLU A 292 -23.28 16.66 8.49
C GLU A 292 -23.63 17.49 7.23
N PRO A 293 -22.70 18.30 6.67
CA PRO A 293 -22.97 19.05 5.44
C PRO A 293 -23.26 18.15 4.21
N LEU A 294 -22.82 16.88 4.24
CA LEU A 294 -23.08 15.89 3.20
C LEU A 294 -24.36 15.08 3.45
N GLY A 295 -25.10 15.38 4.53
CA GLY A 295 -26.32 14.66 4.90
C GLY A 295 -26.06 13.28 5.50
N ILE A 296 -24.84 13.00 5.97
CA ILE A 296 -24.47 11.74 6.60
C ILE A 296 -24.76 11.83 8.12
N ALA A 297 -25.58 10.93 8.62
CA ALA A 297 -25.87 10.83 10.06
C ALA A 297 -24.61 10.40 10.82
N VAL A 298 -24.25 11.15 11.86
CA VAL A 298 -23.05 10.85 12.66
C VAL A 298 -23.36 9.71 13.63
N VAL A 299 -22.63 8.61 13.49
CA VAL A 299 -22.61 7.48 14.41
C VAL A 299 -21.63 7.75 15.54
N GLU A 300 -20.40 8.15 15.16
CA GLU A 300 -19.34 8.52 16.11
C GLU A 300 -18.57 9.73 15.60
N ASP A 301 -18.53 10.79 16.42
CA ASP A 301 -17.68 11.95 16.13
C ASP A 301 -16.22 11.61 16.48
N LEU A 302 -15.48 11.18 15.47
CA LEU A 302 -14.10 10.71 15.57
C LEU A 302 -13.21 11.50 14.60
N PRO A 303 -12.78 12.71 14.98
CA PRO A 303 -12.09 13.65 14.07
C PRO A 303 -10.78 13.15 13.48
N GLY A 304 -10.17 12.11 14.07
CA GLY A 304 -8.96 11.49 13.55
C GLY A 304 -9.13 10.72 12.26
N VAL A 305 -10.36 10.33 11.90
CA VAL A 305 -10.64 9.60 10.66
C VAL A 305 -10.31 10.48 9.45
N GLY A 306 -9.48 9.95 8.58
CA GLY A 306 -8.97 10.65 7.40
C GLY A 306 -7.79 11.58 7.67
N GLN A 307 -7.43 11.88 8.91
CA GLN A 307 -6.28 12.73 9.25
C GLN A 307 -4.96 11.96 9.21
N ASN A 308 -3.83 12.67 9.30
CA ASN A 308 -2.48 12.08 9.37
C ASN A 308 -2.05 11.32 8.10
N LEU A 309 -2.68 11.55 6.95
CA LEU A 309 -2.20 11.01 5.68
C LEU A 309 -0.75 11.43 5.45
N HIS A 310 0.12 10.48 5.19
CA HIS A 310 1.48 10.73 4.71
C HIS A 310 1.94 9.61 3.79
N ASP A 311 2.97 9.90 3.01
CA ASP A 311 3.44 9.05 1.93
C ASP A 311 4.91 9.36 1.66
N HIS A 312 5.63 8.42 1.09
CA HIS A 312 6.96 8.67 0.56
C HIS A 312 6.85 9.44 -0.76
N LEU A 313 7.36 10.66 -0.78
CA LEU A 313 7.58 11.40 -2.02
C LEU A 313 8.92 10.96 -2.61
N ILE A 314 8.90 10.48 -3.85
CA ILE A 314 10.10 10.12 -4.58
C ILE A 314 10.49 11.23 -5.55
N SER A 315 11.74 11.66 -5.50
CA SER A 315 12.32 12.62 -6.45
C SER A 315 13.27 11.88 -7.38
N VAL A 316 13.15 12.10 -8.70
CA VAL A 316 13.86 11.30 -9.70
C VAL A 316 14.92 12.13 -10.42
N VAL A 317 16.12 11.58 -10.52
CA VAL A 317 17.17 12.00 -11.46
C VAL A 317 17.36 10.90 -12.51
N SER A 318 17.62 11.27 -13.76
CA SER A 318 17.79 10.29 -14.83
C SER A 318 18.75 10.81 -15.88
N LYS A 319 19.54 9.92 -16.48
CA LYS A 319 20.36 10.19 -17.66
C LYS A 319 20.14 9.09 -18.71
N ARG A 320 20.27 9.46 -19.97
CA ARG A 320 20.16 8.50 -21.07
C ARG A 320 21.39 7.57 -21.06
N LEU A 321 21.18 6.30 -21.29
CA LEU A 321 22.25 5.31 -21.45
C LEU A 321 23.02 5.58 -22.75
N ARG A 322 24.35 5.48 -22.68
CA ARG A 322 25.24 5.58 -23.84
C ARG A 322 25.01 4.43 -24.81
N THR A 323 24.79 3.24 -24.27
CA THR A 323 24.42 2.03 -25.01
C THR A 323 23.13 1.51 -24.40
N PRO A 324 22.04 1.39 -25.18
CA PRO A 324 20.81 0.80 -24.70
C PRO A 324 21.03 -0.60 -24.15
N GLU A 325 20.42 -0.88 -23.00
CA GLU A 325 20.40 -2.23 -22.45
C GLU A 325 18.96 -2.74 -22.39
N PRO A 326 18.75 -4.04 -22.62
CA PRO A 326 17.40 -4.59 -22.51
C PRO A 326 16.88 -4.39 -21.08
N PRO A 327 15.58 -4.06 -20.92
CA PRO A 327 14.98 -3.96 -19.60
C PRO A 327 15.11 -5.30 -18.86
N SER A 328 15.19 -5.23 -17.54
CA SER A 328 15.11 -6.41 -16.70
C SER A 328 13.78 -7.13 -16.97
N HIS A 329 13.83 -8.46 -17.15
CA HIS A 329 12.62 -9.27 -17.34
C HIS A 329 11.92 -9.63 -16.03
N VAL A 330 12.45 -9.20 -14.88
CA VAL A 330 12.02 -9.70 -13.58
C VAL A 330 11.61 -8.58 -12.62
N THR A 331 12.14 -7.37 -12.78
CA THR A 331 11.83 -6.24 -11.87
C THR A 331 12.13 -4.88 -12.50
N ALA A 332 11.40 -3.86 -12.02
CA ALA A 332 11.69 -2.46 -12.29
C ALA A 332 12.86 -1.92 -11.47
N MET A 333 13.13 -2.50 -10.30
CA MET A 333 13.99 -1.93 -9.26
C MET A 333 14.96 -2.98 -8.73
N ASP A 334 16.18 -3.02 -9.29
CA ASP A 334 17.17 -4.04 -8.95
C ASP A 334 18.11 -3.65 -7.82
N VAL A 335 18.26 -2.36 -7.50
CA VAL A 335 19.22 -1.88 -6.50
C VAL A 335 18.55 -0.88 -5.58
N ASN A 336 18.76 -1.07 -4.28
CA ASN A 336 18.40 -0.11 -3.22
C ASN A 336 19.65 0.38 -2.50
N VAL A 337 19.65 1.67 -2.11
CA VAL A 337 20.61 2.21 -1.15
C VAL A 337 19.83 2.79 0.02
N PHE A 338 20.13 2.34 1.23
CA PHE A 338 19.59 2.89 2.47
C PHE A 338 20.68 3.66 3.21
N THR A 339 20.47 4.95 3.46
CA THR A 339 21.53 5.81 3.98
C THR A 339 21.00 7.02 4.77
N GLY A 340 21.94 7.77 5.34
CA GLY A 340 21.67 9.00 6.07
C GLY A 340 21.18 8.77 7.49
N LYS A 341 21.49 9.70 8.38
CA LYS A 341 20.96 9.75 9.74
C LYS A 341 19.78 10.71 9.76
N GLY A 342 18.62 10.23 10.14
CA GLY A 342 17.38 10.99 10.20
C GLY A 342 16.88 11.19 11.62
N ARG A 343 15.65 11.67 11.72
CA ARG A 343 14.94 11.93 12.98
C ARG A 343 14.56 10.66 13.76
N VAL A 344 14.57 9.50 13.12
CA VAL A 344 14.36 8.20 13.78
C VAL A 344 15.74 7.58 14.03
N PRO A 345 16.26 7.59 15.28
CA PRO A 345 17.56 7.03 15.59
C PRO A 345 17.62 5.54 15.24
N GLY A 346 18.67 5.13 14.51
CA GLY A 346 18.85 3.73 14.10
C GLY A 346 18.21 3.35 12.77
N ALA A 347 17.34 4.21 12.22
CA ALA A 347 16.75 4.01 10.89
C ALA A 347 17.43 4.90 9.82
N PRO A 348 17.50 4.46 8.55
CA PRO A 348 18.01 5.28 7.47
C PRO A 348 17.05 6.44 7.16
N ARG A 349 17.62 7.58 6.76
CA ARG A 349 16.87 8.77 6.35
C ARG A 349 16.37 8.68 4.92
N PHE A 350 17.17 8.05 4.05
CA PHE A 350 16.90 7.95 2.62
C PHE A 350 16.89 6.52 2.13
N GLN A 351 16.00 6.26 1.17
CA GLN A 351 16.09 5.12 0.28
C GLN A 351 16.29 5.63 -1.16
N PHE A 352 17.32 5.13 -1.83
CA PHE A 352 17.49 5.30 -3.26
C PHE A 352 17.05 4.02 -3.96
N GLN A 353 16.39 4.17 -5.10
CA GLN A 353 15.98 3.07 -5.95
C GLN A 353 16.51 3.30 -7.36
N VAL A 354 17.25 2.34 -7.90
CA VAL A 354 17.70 2.37 -9.30
C VAL A 354 16.71 1.58 -10.14
N TYR A 355 16.11 2.25 -11.12
CA TYR A 355 15.06 1.70 -11.97
C TYR A 355 15.63 1.30 -13.34
N TYR A 356 14.93 0.35 -14.00
CA TYR A 356 15.20 -0.07 -15.37
C TYR A 356 13.94 -0.05 -16.25
N THR A 357 12.85 0.52 -15.76
CA THR A 357 11.61 0.73 -16.51
C THR A 357 11.27 2.21 -16.57
N ARG A 358 10.41 2.58 -17.50
CA ARG A 358 9.85 3.93 -17.57
C ARG A 358 8.84 4.13 -16.46
N SER A 359 8.88 5.32 -15.83
CA SER A 359 7.69 5.81 -15.17
C SER A 359 6.73 6.35 -16.23
N ALA A 360 5.47 5.96 -16.18
CA ALA A 360 4.45 6.54 -17.05
C ALA A 360 4.15 8.02 -16.70
N ARG A 361 4.72 8.52 -15.60
CA ARG A 361 4.34 9.79 -14.96
C ARG A 361 5.46 10.81 -14.87
N VAL A 362 6.71 10.38 -14.64
CA VAL A 362 7.88 11.26 -14.74
C VAL A 362 8.43 11.16 -16.18
N PRO A 363 8.37 12.24 -16.97
CA PRO A 363 8.83 12.21 -18.33
C PRO A 363 10.37 12.22 -18.38
N TYR A 364 10.96 11.06 -18.55
CA TYR A 364 12.38 10.95 -18.92
C TYR A 364 12.51 10.16 -20.23
N PRO A 365 13.59 10.42 -21.01
CA PRO A 365 13.75 9.78 -22.31
C PRO A 365 13.73 8.25 -22.25
N PRO A 366 13.32 7.58 -23.32
CA PRO A 366 13.56 6.15 -23.47
C PRO A 366 15.03 5.80 -23.23
N GLU A 367 15.29 4.57 -22.79
CA GLU A 367 16.67 4.07 -22.59
C GLU A 367 17.46 4.91 -21.57
N SER A 368 16.78 5.40 -20.56
CA SER A 368 17.37 6.13 -19.44
C SER A 368 17.59 5.23 -18.23
N LEU A 369 18.52 5.64 -17.38
CA LEU A 369 18.77 5.08 -16.06
C LEU A 369 18.26 6.08 -15.01
N PRO A 370 17.08 5.91 -14.43
CA PRO A 370 16.60 6.73 -13.35
C PRO A 370 17.08 6.24 -11.99
N ILE A 371 17.39 7.19 -11.10
CA ILE A 371 17.58 7.00 -9.67
C ILE A 371 16.52 7.82 -8.96
N GLY A 372 15.62 7.16 -8.24
CA GLY A 372 14.66 7.82 -7.36
C GLY A 372 15.17 7.85 -5.93
N VAL A 373 14.92 8.94 -5.22
CA VAL A 373 15.26 9.11 -3.80
C VAL A 373 14.06 9.52 -2.99
N MET A 374 13.90 8.92 -1.82
CA MET A 374 12.80 9.17 -0.88
C MET A 374 13.32 9.58 0.48
N ASN A 375 12.67 10.59 1.11
CA ASN A 375 12.73 10.78 2.55
C ASN A 375 11.85 9.71 3.23
N LEU A 376 12.44 8.87 4.07
CA LEU A 376 11.74 7.74 4.71
C LEU A 376 10.87 8.16 5.90
N HIS A 377 11.05 9.35 6.46
CA HIS A 377 10.31 9.82 7.63
C HIS A 377 9.76 11.23 7.41
N PRO A 378 8.83 11.43 6.46
CA PRO A 378 8.26 12.73 6.19
C PRO A 378 7.49 13.28 7.41
N THR A 379 7.57 14.59 7.60
CA THR A 379 6.87 15.32 8.66
C THR A 379 5.57 15.98 8.20
N SER A 380 5.45 16.23 6.90
CA SER A 380 4.21 16.73 6.30
C SER A 380 3.06 15.77 6.53
N ARG A 381 1.88 16.32 6.85
CA ARG A 381 0.66 15.54 7.10
C ARG A 381 -0.48 16.11 6.28
N GLY A 382 -1.23 15.20 5.72
CA GLY A 382 -2.40 15.47 4.92
C GLY A 382 -3.66 14.81 5.47
N TYR A 383 -4.65 14.72 4.60
CA TYR A 383 -5.93 14.14 4.97
C TYR A 383 -6.66 13.49 3.78
N VAL A 384 -7.62 12.62 4.11
CA VAL A 384 -8.63 12.06 3.21
C VAL A 384 -9.99 12.48 3.73
N ARG A 385 -10.83 13.13 2.91
CA ARG A 385 -12.19 13.56 3.28
C ARG A 385 -13.19 13.17 2.21
N LEU A 386 -14.44 13.01 2.59
CA LEU A 386 -15.51 12.82 1.64
C LEU A 386 -15.66 14.04 0.70
N ARG A 387 -15.87 13.76 -0.57
CA ARG A 387 -16.33 14.75 -1.55
C ARG A 387 -17.86 14.72 -1.68
N SER A 388 -18.46 13.58 -1.41
CA SER A 388 -19.89 13.29 -1.58
C SER A 388 -20.30 12.11 -0.72
N ALA A 389 -21.59 11.96 -0.46
CA ALA A 389 -22.16 10.77 0.15
C ALA A 389 -22.28 9.58 -0.83
N ASP A 390 -21.99 9.76 -2.12
CA ASP A 390 -21.94 8.66 -3.09
C ASP A 390 -20.67 7.83 -2.90
N PRO A 391 -20.77 6.54 -2.54
CA PRO A 391 -19.61 5.66 -2.30
C PRO A 391 -18.76 5.39 -3.54
N ARG A 392 -19.25 5.72 -4.74
CA ARG A 392 -18.50 5.60 -5.99
C ARG A 392 -17.69 6.85 -6.33
N MET A 393 -17.97 7.98 -5.67
CA MET A 393 -17.24 9.22 -5.86
C MET A 393 -15.89 9.16 -5.12
N PRO A 394 -14.75 9.32 -5.79
CA PRO A 394 -13.45 9.35 -5.12
C PRO A 394 -13.38 10.44 -4.04
N PRO A 395 -12.75 10.19 -2.88
CA PRO A 395 -12.61 11.18 -1.84
C PRO A 395 -11.66 12.31 -2.23
N ILE A 396 -11.65 13.38 -1.45
CA ILE A 396 -10.61 14.42 -1.46
C ILE A 396 -9.36 13.83 -0.82
N ILE A 397 -8.25 13.81 -1.54
CA ILE A 397 -6.95 13.32 -1.08
C ILE A 397 -5.97 14.47 -1.08
N GLN A 398 -5.53 14.91 0.08
CA GLN A 398 -4.61 16.03 0.25
C GLN A 398 -3.39 15.60 1.06
N PRO A 399 -2.30 15.15 0.42
CA PRO A 399 -1.10 14.68 1.11
C PRO A 399 -0.26 15.79 1.71
N ASN A 400 -0.37 17.04 1.22
CA ASN A 400 0.43 18.18 1.66
C ASN A 400 1.94 17.94 1.53
N PHE A 401 2.38 17.36 0.42
CA PHE A 401 3.81 17.07 0.18
C PHE A 401 4.68 18.32 0.35
N LEU A 402 5.84 18.16 1.01
CA LEU A 402 6.85 19.21 1.23
C LEU A 402 6.30 20.47 1.93
N GLN A 403 5.25 20.33 2.74
CA GLN A 403 4.63 21.46 3.46
C GLN A 403 5.54 21.98 4.57
N THR A 404 6.33 21.11 5.21
CA THR A 404 7.29 21.48 6.24
C THR A 404 8.63 21.83 5.62
N SER A 405 9.38 22.76 6.25
CA SER A 405 10.75 23.08 5.82
C SER A 405 11.69 21.87 5.97
N GLU A 406 11.49 21.05 7.01
CA GLU A 406 12.25 19.82 7.21
C GLU A 406 12.12 18.85 6.03
N ASP A 407 10.90 18.60 5.54
CA ASP A 407 10.69 17.73 4.40
C ASP A 407 11.25 18.30 3.11
N PHE A 408 11.11 19.63 2.93
CA PHE A 408 11.66 20.31 1.77
C PHE A 408 13.19 20.22 1.74
N ASP A 409 13.86 20.54 2.85
CA ASP A 409 15.31 20.50 2.93
C ASP A 409 15.84 19.07 2.80
N THR A 410 15.14 18.09 3.41
CA THR A 410 15.48 16.67 3.28
C THR A 410 15.33 16.18 1.84
N ALA A 411 14.24 16.53 1.16
CA ALA A 411 14.04 16.14 -0.24
C ALA A 411 15.11 16.76 -1.15
N LEU A 412 15.50 18.02 -0.91
CA LEU A 412 16.55 18.68 -1.66
C LEU A 412 17.91 18.03 -1.45
N GLU A 413 18.27 17.72 -0.19
CA GLU A 413 19.51 16.99 0.15
C GLU A 413 19.55 15.63 -0.56
N GLY A 414 18.47 14.83 -0.43
CA GLY A 414 18.38 13.53 -1.10
C GLY A 414 18.50 13.63 -2.61
N TYR A 415 17.88 14.65 -3.20
CA TYR A 415 17.95 14.90 -4.63
C TYR A 415 19.38 15.23 -5.11
N GLU A 416 20.12 16.02 -4.35
CA GLU A 416 21.52 16.32 -4.63
C GLU A 416 22.39 15.07 -4.50
N LEU A 417 22.21 14.26 -3.44
CA LEU A 417 22.90 12.96 -3.29
C LEU A 417 22.61 11.99 -4.45
N ALA A 418 21.38 11.96 -4.97
CA ALA A 418 21.04 11.16 -6.14
C ALA A 418 21.77 11.63 -7.41
N ARG A 419 21.92 12.95 -7.56
CA ARG A 419 22.72 13.54 -8.66
C ARG A 419 24.21 13.20 -8.53
N GLU A 420 24.74 13.21 -7.32
CA GLU A 420 26.13 12.80 -7.04
C GLU A 420 26.34 11.32 -7.38
N LEU A 421 25.44 10.44 -6.94
CA LEU A 421 25.48 9.01 -7.26
C LEU A 421 25.40 8.77 -8.77
N MET A 422 24.54 9.49 -9.50
CA MET A 422 24.45 9.42 -10.97
C MET A 422 25.75 9.85 -11.65
N ASN A 423 26.56 10.68 -11.03
CA ASN A 423 27.86 11.14 -11.52
C ASN A 423 29.05 10.32 -11.01
N ALA A 424 28.83 9.29 -10.17
CA ALA A 424 29.87 8.36 -9.75
C ALA A 424 30.52 7.69 -10.99
N LYS A 425 31.82 7.42 -10.92
CA LYS A 425 32.64 7.04 -12.10
C LYS A 425 32.01 5.89 -12.89
N ALA A 426 31.62 4.80 -12.23
CA ALA A 426 31.08 3.61 -12.88
C ALA A 426 29.78 3.92 -13.67
N LEU A 427 28.88 4.74 -13.15
CA LEU A 427 27.65 5.17 -13.83
C LEU A 427 27.91 6.23 -14.88
N ARG A 428 28.74 7.22 -14.61
CA ARG A 428 29.09 8.31 -15.54
C ARG A 428 29.61 7.79 -16.88
N ASP A 429 30.38 6.72 -16.85
CA ASP A 429 30.95 6.14 -18.08
C ASP A 429 29.88 5.40 -18.91
N ARG A 430 28.70 5.13 -18.34
CA ARG A 430 27.57 4.44 -18.99
C ARG A 430 26.48 5.36 -19.51
N VAL A 431 26.46 6.62 -19.08
CA VAL A 431 25.37 7.58 -19.39
C VAL A 431 25.88 8.77 -20.21
N VAL A 432 24.95 9.53 -20.77
CA VAL A 432 25.19 10.79 -21.46
C VAL A 432 24.26 11.86 -20.91
N ASP A 433 24.69 13.13 -20.97
CA ASP A 433 23.92 14.26 -20.45
C ASP A 433 22.78 14.69 -21.41
N ASP A 434 22.79 14.25 -22.67
CA ASP A 434 21.71 14.49 -23.61
C ASP A 434 20.41 13.85 -23.12
N GLY A 435 19.37 14.68 -22.94
CA GLY A 435 18.09 14.25 -22.36
C GLY A 435 18.15 13.92 -20.88
N ALA A 436 19.16 14.40 -20.13
CA ALA A 436 19.21 14.27 -18.67
C ALA A 436 18.00 14.92 -18.01
N VAL A 437 17.51 14.28 -16.94
CA VAL A 437 16.46 14.78 -16.06
C VAL A 437 17.02 14.85 -14.64
N PRO A 438 17.18 16.03 -14.05
CA PRO A 438 17.02 17.35 -14.67
C PRO A 438 18.07 17.63 -15.76
N PRO A 439 17.89 18.68 -16.56
CA PRO A 439 18.92 19.12 -17.49
C PRO A 439 20.29 19.25 -16.80
N ALA A 440 21.36 18.82 -17.48
CA ALA A 440 22.70 18.76 -16.89
C ALA A 440 23.29 20.14 -16.55
N ASP A 441 22.76 21.20 -17.15
CA ASP A 441 23.25 22.57 -17.06
C ASP A 441 22.67 23.39 -15.88
N LEU A 442 22.00 22.75 -14.91
CA LEU A 442 21.51 23.46 -13.72
C LEU A 442 22.67 24.10 -12.93
N ARG A 443 22.65 25.45 -12.85
CA ARG A 443 23.71 26.26 -12.25
C ARG A 443 23.35 26.82 -10.90
N THR A 444 22.07 27.00 -10.62
CA THR A 444 21.60 27.67 -9.39
C THR A 444 20.78 26.76 -8.51
N LYS A 445 20.80 27.00 -7.19
CA LYS A 445 19.94 26.31 -6.23
C LYS A 445 18.45 26.42 -6.64
N GLN A 446 18.03 27.56 -7.15
CA GLN A 446 16.65 27.77 -7.61
C GLN A 446 16.27 26.82 -8.75
N GLN A 447 17.17 26.60 -9.71
CA GLN A 447 16.94 25.65 -10.81
C GLN A 447 16.87 24.21 -10.29
N VAL A 448 17.74 23.83 -9.35
CA VAL A 448 17.72 22.49 -8.72
C VAL A 448 16.40 22.26 -7.97
N VAL A 449 15.94 23.25 -7.21
CA VAL A 449 14.66 23.21 -6.50
C VAL A 449 13.48 23.07 -7.47
N ALA A 450 13.47 23.82 -8.56
CA ALA A 450 12.44 23.72 -9.57
C ALA A 450 12.41 22.32 -10.23
N ALA A 451 13.58 21.79 -10.53
CA ALA A 451 13.72 20.43 -11.07
C ALA A 451 13.23 19.37 -10.09
N MET A 452 13.66 19.41 -8.83
CA MET A 452 13.17 18.50 -7.79
C MET A 452 11.63 18.53 -7.72
N ARG A 453 11.01 19.71 -7.64
CA ARG A 453 9.55 19.85 -7.61
C ARG A 453 8.86 19.30 -8.86
N THR A 454 9.50 19.44 -10.03
CA THR A 454 8.97 18.95 -11.31
C THR A 454 9.01 17.43 -11.40
N TYR A 455 10.10 16.82 -10.93
CA TYR A 455 10.38 15.40 -11.08
C TYR A 455 10.15 14.59 -9.79
N SER A 456 9.30 15.12 -8.89
CA SER A 456 8.85 14.40 -7.71
C SER A 456 7.42 13.88 -7.90
N GLU A 457 7.17 12.69 -7.38
CA GLU A 457 5.84 12.05 -7.39
C GLU A 457 5.60 11.19 -6.15
N SER A 458 4.35 10.81 -5.89
CA SER A 458 4.01 9.81 -4.87
C SER A 458 4.68 8.48 -5.20
N ASN A 459 5.20 7.80 -4.18
CA ASN A 459 5.68 6.42 -4.34
C ASN A 459 4.62 5.36 -3.93
N TYR A 460 3.36 5.78 -3.85
CA TYR A 460 2.19 4.93 -3.58
C TYR A 460 2.23 4.22 -2.22
N HIS A 461 2.87 4.83 -1.24
CA HIS A 461 3.01 4.31 0.12
C HIS A 461 2.09 5.05 1.12
N ALA A 462 0.92 5.51 0.68
CA ALA A 462 -0.05 6.24 1.52
C ALA A 462 -0.41 5.45 2.79
N VAL A 463 -0.24 6.07 3.97
CA VAL A 463 -0.49 5.46 5.28
C VAL A 463 -1.14 6.44 6.26
N GLY A 464 -1.61 5.94 7.40
CA GLY A 464 -1.85 6.70 8.61
C GLY A 464 -3.21 7.37 8.78
N THR A 465 -4.11 7.24 7.82
CA THR A 465 -5.40 7.94 7.77
C THR A 465 -6.42 7.54 8.85
N CYS A 466 -6.16 6.46 9.57
CA CYS A 466 -6.95 5.99 10.72
C CYS A 466 -6.00 5.45 11.79
N ARG A 467 -5.02 6.29 12.18
CA ARG A 467 -3.88 5.85 12.98
C ARG A 467 -4.28 5.26 14.33
N MET A 468 -3.52 4.28 14.77
CA MET A 468 -3.61 3.76 16.14
C MET A 468 -2.95 4.72 17.13
N GLY A 469 -3.37 4.63 18.38
CA GLY A 469 -2.82 5.42 19.48
C GLY A 469 -3.72 5.48 20.68
N THR A 470 -3.33 6.31 21.65
CA THR A 470 -4.06 6.54 22.91
C THR A 470 -4.56 7.99 23.07
N ASP A 471 -4.12 8.90 22.23
CA ASP A 471 -4.52 10.31 22.24
C ASP A 471 -5.90 10.54 21.59
N ALA A 472 -6.38 11.78 21.66
CA ALA A 472 -7.73 12.16 21.19
C ALA A 472 -7.96 11.99 19.68
N LEU A 473 -6.89 12.03 18.86
CA LEU A 473 -6.97 11.84 17.42
C LEU A 473 -6.71 10.40 16.98
N ALA A 474 -6.48 9.47 17.91
CA ALA A 474 -6.35 8.06 17.56
C ALA A 474 -7.71 7.49 17.13
N VAL A 475 -7.76 6.83 15.98
CA VAL A 475 -8.97 6.21 15.44
C VAL A 475 -9.16 4.80 16.00
N VAL A 476 -8.07 4.06 16.14
CA VAL A 476 -8.07 2.73 16.75
C VAL A 476 -7.16 2.68 17.97
N ASP A 477 -7.51 1.80 18.90
CA ASP A 477 -6.63 1.45 20.02
C ASP A 477 -5.49 0.51 19.57
N PRO A 478 -4.50 0.20 20.43
CA PRO A 478 -3.41 -0.72 20.08
C PRO A 478 -3.87 -2.16 19.76
N GLN A 479 -5.11 -2.55 20.08
CA GLN A 479 -5.73 -3.79 19.65
C GLN A 479 -6.47 -3.65 18.32
N LEU A 480 -6.32 -2.50 17.64
CA LEU A 480 -6.94 -2.18 16.34
C LEU A 480 -8.47 -2.03 16.38
N ARG A 481 -9.10 -1.93 17.55
CA ARG A 481 -10.55 -1.69 17.69
C ARG A 481 -10.84 -0.23 17.41
N VAL A 482 -11.86 0.04 16.60
CA VAL A 482 -12.31 1.41 16.33
C VAL A 482 -12.92 1.99 17.60
N ARG A 483 -12.49 3.20 17.97
CA ARG A 483 -12.94 3.87 19.19
C ARG A 483 -14.39 4.33 19.05
N GLY A 484 -15.15 4.21 20.13
CA GLY A 484 -16.54 4.67 20.19
C GLY A 484 -17.58 3.73 19.58
N VAL A 485 -17.16 2.66 18.90
CA VAL A 485 -18.06 1.64 18.32
C VAL A 485 -17.63 0.22 18.72
N THR A 486 -18.56 -0.73 18.62
CA THR A 486 -18.32 -2.14 19.00
C THR A 486 -18.38 -3.07 17.78
N GLY A 487 -17.52 -4.10 17.80
CA GLY A 487 -17.51 -5.14 16.76
C GLY A 487 -16.77 -4.75 15.47
N LEU A 488 -16.01 -3.64 15.46
CA LEU A 488 -15.28 -3.14 14.31
C LEU A 488 -13.78 -2.97 14.61
N ARG A 489 -12.94 -3.54 13.74
CA ARG A 489 -11.48 -3.30 13.73
C ARG A 489 -11.01 -2.78 12.37
N LEU A 490 -9.81 -2.18 12.38
CA LEU A 490 -9.10 -1.81 11.15
C LEU A 490 -7.78 -2.59 11.07
N ALA A 491 -7.49 -3.16 9.90
CA ALA A 491 -6.23 -3.87 9.66
C ALA A 491 -5.70 -3.53 8.26
N SER A 492 -5.03 -2.40 8.14
CA SER A 492 -4.39 -1.95 6.90
C SER A 492 -3.32 -0.89 7.21
N ALA A 493 -2.61 -0.41 6.20
CA ALA A 493 -1.68 0.71 6.35
C ALA A 493 -2.32 1.99 6.93
N ALA A 494 -3.65 2.09 6.94
CA ALA A 494 -4.37 3.21 7.56
C ALA A 494 -4.06 3.37 9.06
N ILE A 495 -3.71 2.27 9.76
CA ILE A 495 -3.49 2.31 11.22
C ILE A 495 -2.09 2.79 11.62
N MET A 496 -1.16 2.92 10.70
CA MET A 496 0.22 3.30 10.99
C MET A 496 0.29 4.70 11.58
N PRO A 497 0.86 4.91 12.80
CA PRO A 497 1.05 6.26 13.34
C PRO A 497 2.08 7.06 12.55
N ALA A 498 3.13 6.37 12.10
CA ALA A 498 4.18 6.86 11.21
C ALA A 498 4.51 5.80 10.16
N ILE A 499 4.91 6.24 8.98
CA ILE A 499 5.33 5.36 7.89
C ILE A 499 6.64 4.64 8.24
N THR A 500 6.77 3.38 7.79
CA THR A 500 7.97 2.58 8.02
C THR A 500 9.08 2.90 7.03
N SER A 501 10.33 2.59 7.39
CA SER A 501 11.53 2.82 6.58
C SER A 501 11.57 1.91 5.35
N GLY A 502 10.94 2.34 4.26
CA GLY A 502 10.92 1.68 2.97
C GLY A 502 9.51 1.32 2.47
N ASN A 503 9.44 0.38 1.52
CA ASN A 503 8.18 -0.01 0.89
C ASN A 503 7.22 -0.64 1.89
N THR A 504 5.93 -0.29 1.83
CA THR A 504 4.95 -0.56 2.89
C THR A 504 4.17 -1.88 2.73
N ASN A 505 4.47 -2.71 1.72
CA ASN A 505 3.73 -3.95 1.48
C ASN A 505 3.92 -4.98 2.59
N ALA A 506 5.18 -5.32 2.97
CA ALA A 506 5.44 -6.27 4.05
C ALA A 506 4.90 -5.78 5.41
N PRO A 507 5.08 -4.50 5.81
CA PRO A 507 4.40 -3.96 7.00
C PRO A 507 2.88 -4.07 6.95
N SER A 508 2.25 -3.86 5.79
CA SER A 508 0.79 -4.03 5.64
C SER A 508 0.34 -5.48 5.82
N MET A 509 1.08 -6.43 5.26
CA MET A 509 0.84 -7.86 5.47
C MET A 509 1.03 -8.24 6.95
N MET A 510 2.06 -7.71 7.60
CA MET A 510 2.33 -7.92 9.02
C MET A 510 1.17 -7.42 9.89
N ILE A 511 0.60 -6.25 9.58
CA ILE A 511 -0.58 -5.72 10.28
C ILE A 511 -1.77 -6.68 10.19
N GLY A 512 -1.99 -7.30 9.03
CA GLY A 512 -3.06 -8.29 8.86
C GLY A 512 -2.86 -9.53 9.72
N ASP A 513 -1.66 -10.14 9.69
CA ASP A 513 -1.31 -11.29 10.53
C ASP A 513 -1.40 -10.94 12.02
N ARG A 514 -0.86 -9.78 12.42
CA ARG A 514 -0.91 -9.26 13.80
C ARG A 514 -2.35 -9.07 14.27
N CYS A 515 -3.23 -8.51 13.43
CA CYS A 515 -4.65 -8.37 13.75
C CYS A 515 -5.29 -9.74 14.05
N GLY A 516 -5.02 -10.74 13.22
CA GLY A 516 -5.50 -12.11 13.47
C GLY A 516 -5.00 -12.67 14.81
N ARG A 517 -3.73 -12.47 15.16
CA ARG A 517 -3.16 -12.86 16.45
C ARG A 517 -3.85 -12.12 17.62
N LEU A 518 -4.08 -10.82 17.50
CA LEU A 518 -4.79 -10.03 18.51
C LEU A 518 -6.23 -10.53 18.72
N ILE A 519 -6.96 -10.84 17.64
CA ILE A 519 -8.30 -11.42 17.69
C ILE A 519 -8.32 -12.77 18.42
N LEU A 520 -7.31 -13.60 18.20
CA LEU A 520 -7.20 -14.96 18.77
C LEU A 520 -6.57 -14.99 20.16
N GLY A 521 -6.16 -13.86 20.72
CA GLY A 521 -5.52 -13.77 22.03
C GLY A 521 -4.06 -14.23 22.04
N HIS A 522 -3.40 -14.28 20.90
CA HIS A 522 -1.99 -14.63 20.71
C HIS A 522 -1.08 -13.39 20.60
N GLY A 523 -1.56 -12.22 21.03
CA GLY A 523 -0.92 -10.92 20.89
C GLY A 523 0.11 -10.58 21.97
#